data_3caf656553dbb959955e7f3d4e16ba9b
#
_entry.id   3caf656553dbb959955e7f3d4e16ba9b
#
_cell.length_a   1.000
_cell.length_b   1.000
_cell.length_c   1.000
_cell.angle_alpha   90.00
_cell.angle_beta   90.00
_cell.angle_gamma   90.00
#
_symmetry.space_group_name_H-M   'P 1'
#
loop_
_entity.id
_entity.type
_entity.pdbx_description
1 polymer ?
#
loop_
_entity_poly.entity_id
_entity_poly.type
_entity_poly.pdbx_seq_one_letter_code
_entity_poly.pdbx_strand_id
1 'polypeptide(L)'
;ASDVYKRQSIFLGKEMVEKGERDCKRILAAMTEEIEKEPLAKIDYVKIVDLDTMQQVEKIDRGILAAIAVYIGKTRLIDNFMYELEN
;
A
#
# COMPACT_ATOMS: atom_id res chain seq x y z
N ALA A 1 -1.14 -19.18 0.62
CA ALA A 1 -1.16 -18.87 -0.82
C ALA A 1 -1.87 -17.57 -1.14
N SER A 2 -3.09 -17.35 -0.60
CA SER A 2 -3.84 -16.10 -0.87
C SER A 2 -3.16 -14.85 -0.31
N ASP A 3 -2.28 -15.02 0.66
CA ASP A 3 -1.57 -13.92 1.32
C ASP A 3 -0.39 -13.38 0.48
N VAL A 4 0.04 -14.14 -0.52
CA VAL A 4 1.24 -13.83 -1.32
C VAL A 4 1.12 -12.48 -2.02
N TYR A 5 0.02 -12.23 -2.70
CA TYR A 5 -0.16 -11.00 -3.47
C TYR A 5 -0.29 -9.77 -2.57
N LYS A 6 -0.89 -9.94 -1.39
CA LYS A 6 -0.96 -8.87 -0.40
C LYS A 6 0.46 -8.47 0.05
N ARG A 7 1.28 -9.45 0.39
CA ARG A 7 2.66 -9.19 0.81
C ARG A 7 3.50 -8.59 -0.30
N GLN A 8 3.36 -9.12 -1.52
CA GLN A 8 4.07 -8.57 -2.68
C GLN A 8 3.67 -7.14 -2.95
N SER A 9 2.39 -6.81 -2.77
CA SER A 9 1.90 -5.44 -2.92
C SER A 9 2.58 -4.50 -1.93
N ILE A 10 2.67 -4.91 -0.67
CA ILE A 10 3.35 -4.14 0.38
C ILE A 10 4.83 -3.95 0.04
N PHE A 11 5.52 -5.01 -0.34
CA PHE A 11 6.92 -4.95 -0.75
C PHE A 11 7.14 -4.01 -1.92
N LEU A 12 6.29 -4.11 -2.93
CA LEU A 12 6.40 -3.28 -4.12
C LEU A 12 6.25 -1.80 -3.78
N GLY A 13 5.23 -1.47 -3.00
CA GLY A 13 5.00 -0.09 -2.58
C GLY A 13 6.18 0.47 -1.78
N LYS A 14 6.67 -0.31 -0.83
CA LYS A 14 7.81 0.10 0.00
C LYS A 14 9.06 0.31 -0.84
N GLU A 15 9.34 -0.60 -1.76
CA GLU A 15 10.49 -0.50 -2.65
C GLU A 15 10.42 0.76 -3.52
N MET A 16 9.25 1.07 -4.05
CA MET A 16 9.06 2.28 -4.86
C MET A 16 9.42 3.53 -4.08
N VAL A 17 8.92 3.64 -2.84
CA VAL A 17 9.21 4.78 -1.98
C VAL A 17 10.71 4.86 -1.67
N GLU A 18 11.31 3.73 -1.34
CA GLU A 18 12.75 3.68 -1.02
C GLU A 18 13.63 4.06 -2.20
N LYS A 19 13.16 3.78 -3.41
CA LYS A 19 13.88 4.16 -4.64
C LYS A 19 13.61 5.59 -5.10
N GLY A 20 12.78 6.32 -4.38
CA GLY A 20 12.56 7.73 -4.65
C GLY A 20 11.22 8.11 -5.24
N GLU A 21 10.29 7.16 -5.43
CA GLU A 21 8.96 7.49 -5.90
C GLU A 21 8.23 8.31 -4.84
N ARG A 22 7.67 9.44 -5.23
CA ARG A 22 6.98 10.36 -4.31
C ARG A 22 5.52 10.61 -4.71
N ASP A 23 5.10 10.09 -5.87
CA ASP A 23 3.72 10.22 -6.34
C ASP A 23 2.89 9.07 -5.79
N CYS A 24 2.00 9.37 -4.86
CA CYS A 24 1.18 8.35 -4.21
C CYS A 24 0.26 7.64 -5.19
N LYS A 25 -0.21 8.32 -6.23
CA LYS A 25 -1.06 7.67 -7.25
C LYS A 25 -0.34 6.53 -7.94
N ARG A 26 0.94 6.72 -8.26
CA ARG A 26 1.74 5.68 -8.91
C ARG A 26 1.96 4.49 -7.99
N ILE A 27 2.24 4.78 -6.73
CA ILE A 27 2.46 3.72 -5.73
C ILE A 27 1.17 2.93 -5.52
N LEU A 28 0.05 3.63 -5.35
CA LEU A 28 -1.25 2.99 -5.14
C LEU A 28 -1.67 2.15 -6.34
N ALA A 29 -1.44 2.66 -7.56
CA ALA A 29 -1.75 1.92 -8.78
C ALA A 29 -0.95 0.62 -8.86
N ALA A 30 0.34 0.68 -8.56
CA ALA A 30 1.20 -0.50 -8.59
C ALA A 30 0.80 -1.52 -7.54
N MET A 31 0.48 -1.07 -6.33
CA MET A 31 0.05 -1.95 -5.24
C MET A 31 -1.28 -2.61 -5.58
N THR A 32 -2.22 -1.85 -6.12
CA THR A 32 -3.53 -2.35 -6.53
C THR A 32 -3.40 -3.41 -7.61
N GLU A 33 -2.59 -3.12 -8.62
CA GLU A 33 -2.36 -4.05 -9.73
C GLU A 33 -1.79 -5.37 -9.23
N GLU A 34 -0.88 -5.32 -8.26
CA GLU A 34 -0.29 -6.53 -7.69
C GLU A 34 -1.33 -7.38 -6.97
N ILE A 35 -2.23 -6.75 -6.21
CA ILE A 35 -3.31 -7.46 -5.52
C ILE A 35 -4.28 -8.07 -6.51
N GLU A 36 -4.56 -7.37 -7.60
CA GLU A 36 -5.52 -7.82 -8.62
C GLU A 36 -5.07 -9.03 -9.41
N LYS A 37 -3.81 -9.44 -9.27
CA LYS A 37 -3.33 -10.71 -9.81
C LYS A 37 -4.00 -11.91 -9.15
N GLU A 38 -4.56 -11.73 -7.96
CA GLU A 38 -5.33 -12.77 -7.27
C GLU A 38 -6.80 -12.63 -7.63
N PRO A 39 -7.38 -13.57 -8.43
CA PRO A 39 -8.77 -13.43 -8.90
C PRO A 39 -9.80 -13.43 -7.77
N LEU A 40 -9.47 -14.03 -6.62
CA LEU A 40 -10.39 -14.10 -5.49
C LEU A 40 -10.31 -12.90 -4.56
N ALA A 41 -9.35 -12.00 -4.81
CA ALA A 41 -9.15 -10.83 -3.96
C ALA A 41 -10.17 -9.76 -4.26
N LYS A 42 -10.77 -9.22 -3.21
CA LYS A 42 -11.66 -8.07 -3.29
C LYS A 42 -11.08 -6.98 -2.40
N ILE A 43 -10.62 -5.90 -3.01
CA ILE A 43 -9.98 -4.81 -2.28
C ILE A 43 -11.02 -4.03 -1.50
N ASP A 44 -10.79 -3.88 -0.19
CA ASP A 44 -11.56 -2.98 0.64
C ASP A 44 -10.97 -1.57 0.51
N TYR A 45 -9.66 -1.44 0.77
CA TYR A 45 -8.95 -0.19 0.50
C TYR A 45 -7.46 -0.43 0.27
N VAL A 46 -6.87 0.50 -0.45
CA VAL A 46 -5.42 0.69 -0.57
C VAL A 46 -5.21 2.19 -0.44
N LYS A 47 -4.47 2.63 0.56
CA LYS A 47 -4.32 4.07 0.80
C LYS A 47 -2.96 4.41 1.40
N ILE A 48 -2.56 5.66 1.18
CA ILE A 48 -1.35 6.23 1.78
C ILE A 48 -1.76 7.47 2.54
N VAL A 49 -1.41 7.53 3.82
CA VAL A 49 -1.78 8.62 4.71
C VAL A 49 -0.55 9.21 5.37
N ASP A 50 -0.67 10.45 5.79
CA ASP A 50 0.33 11.15 6.60
C ASP A 50 0.39 10.51 7.99
N LEU A 51 1.61 10.25 8.49
CA LEU A 51 1.77 9.64 9.82
C LEU A 51 1.24 10.50 10.95
N ASP A 52 1.27 11.81 10.80
CA ASP A 52 0.85 12.72 11.87
C ASP A 52 -0.66 12.99 11.82
N THR A 53 -1.19 13.26 10.65
CA THR A 53 -2.60 13.65 10.50
C THR A 53 -3.52 12.48 10.19
N MET A 54 -2.96 11.38 9.70
CA MET A 54 -3.70 10.21 9.23
C MET A 54 -4.64 10.52 8.06
N GLN A 55 -4.40 11.62 7.36
CA GLN A 55 -5.14 11.99 6.16
C GLN A 55 -4.40 11.54 4.92
N GLN A 56 -5.16 11.22 3.87
CA GLN A 56 -4.59 10.78 2.60
C GLN A 56 -3.76 11.91 1.98
N VAL A 57 -2.66 11.53 1.35
CA VAL A 57 -1.74 12.46 0.72
C VAL A 57 -1.52 12.11 -0.74
N GLU A 58 -1.22 13.10 -1.55
CA GLU A 58 -0.94 12.91 -2.99
C GLU A 58 0.55 12.77 -3.26
N LYS A 59 1.38 13.41 -2.46
CA LYS A 59 2.84 13.34 -2.56
C LYS A 59 3.45 13.01 -1.22
N ILE A 60 4.55 12.28 -1.27
CA ILE A 60 5.29 11.91 -0.06
C ILE A 60 6.35 12.98 0.20
N ASP A 61 6.04 13.90 1.09
CA ASP A 61 6.96 14.96 1.54
C ASP A 61 7.28 14.88 3.04
N ARG A 62 6.75 13.87 3.71
CA ARG A 62 6.98 13.59 5.13
C ARG A 62 6.67 12.11 5.38
N GLY A 63 6.73 11.67 6.64
CA GLY A 63 6.45 10.29 6.99
C GLY A 63 5.05 9.86 6.59
N ILE A 64 4.92 8.64 6.09
CA ILE A 64 3.64 8.10 5.63
C ILE A 64 3.42 6.69 6.16
N LEU A 65 2.14 6.32 6.19
CA LEU A 65 1.68 4.95 6.39
C LEU A 65 0.91 4.52 5.16
N ALA A 66 1.35 3.44 4.53
CA ALA A 66 0.61 2.81 3.44
C ALA A 66 -0.11 1.60 4.01
N ALA A 67 -1.40 1.50 3.74
CA ALA A 67 -2.23 0.45 4.34
C ALA A 67 -3.11 -0.20 3.28
N ILE A 68 -3.29 -1.51 3.40
CA ILE A 68 -4.20 -2.26 2.54
C ILE A 68 -5.12 -3.13 3.39
N ALA A 69 -6.33 -3.32 2.90
CA ALA A 69 -7.26 -4.30 3.42
C ALA A 69 -7.94 -4.99 2.24
N VAL A 70 -7.89 -6.30 2.24
CA VAL A 70 -8.33 -7.13 1.12
C VAL A 70 -9.15 -8.30 1.66
N TYR A 71 -10.27 -8.59 1.02
CA TYR A 71 -11.04 -9.80 1.31
C TYR A 71 -10.63 -10.91 0.36
N ILE A 72 -10.36 -12.08 0.92
CA ILE A 72 -10.23 -13.33 0.16
C ILE A 72 -11.35 -14.23 0.68
N GLY A 73 -12.42 -14.34 -0.11
CA GLY A 73 -13.64 -14.99 0.38
C GLY A 73 -14.20 -14.23 1.57
N LYS A 74 -14.32 -14.88 2.71
CA LYS A 74 -14.82 -14.26 3.95
C LYS A 74 -13.72 -13.74 4.86
N THR A 75 -12.46 -13.96 4.50
CA THR A 75 -11.33 -13.55 5.33
C THR A 75 -10.84 -12.18 4.94
N ARG A 76 -10.75 -11.28 5.90
CA ARG A 76 -10.21 -9.94 5.69
C ARG A 76 -8.75 -9.92 6.11
N LEU A 77 -7.88 -9.62 5.15
CA LEU A 77 -6.44 -9.54 5.37
C LEU A 77 -6.01 -8.08 5.37
N ILE A 78 -5.23 -7.70 6.37
CA ILE A 78 -4.77 -6.31 6.55
C ILE A 78 -3.25 -6.33 6.61
N ASP A 79 -2.62 -5.33 5.98
CA ASP A 79 -1.19 -5.15 6.09
C ASP A 79 -0.85 -3.67 5.89
N ASN A 80 0.37 -3.30 6.22
CA ASN A 80 0.80 -1.92 6.06
C ASN A 80 2.33 -1.83 6.05
N PHE A 81 2.83 -0.66 5.62
CA PHE A 81 4.22 -0.29 5.86
C PHE A 81 4.29 1.18 6.21
N MET A 82 5.32 1.54 6.95
CA MET A 82 5.61 2.93 7.28
C MET A 82 6.91 3.35 6.60
N TYR A 83 6.98 4.60 6.22
CA TYR A 83 8.20 5.18 5.68
C TYR A 83 8.39 6.56 6.27
N GLU A 84 9.56 6.81 6.85
CA GLU A 84 9.90 8.11 7.40
C GLU A 84 11.02 8.72 6.59
N LEU A 85 10.81 9.98 6.17
CA LEU A 85 11.85 10.72 5.46
C LEU A 85 12.91 11.15 6.46
N GLU A 86 14.15 10.89 6.12
CA GLU A 86 15.29 11.41 6.89
C GLU A 86 15.67 12.78 6.35
N ASN A 87 15.88 13.72 7.26
CA ASN A 87 16.30 15.07 6.91
C ASN A 87 17.80 15.21 7.06
#